data_1ac1aedacc1b1235a522cbd974930c8b
#
_entry.id   1ac1aedacc1b1235a522cbd974930c8b
#
_cell.length_a   1.000
_cell.length_b   1.000
_cell.length_c   1.000
_cell.angle_alpha   90.00
_cell.angle_beta   90.00
_cell.angle_gamma   90.00
#
_symmetry.space_group_name_H-M   'P 1'
#
loop_
_entity.id
_entity.type
_entity.pdbx_description
1 polymer ?
#
loop_
_entity_poly.entity_id
_entity_poly.type
_entity_poly.pdbx_seq_one_letter_code
_entity_poly.pdbx_strand_id
1 'polypeptide(L)'
;MMVCCSGVNAGPPRPVAVFAGEFTIRSPTNCTARALRLAMAALTVVDAVTSLGGMPLKTLEWEIDVCYSCSQKGLGAPSGLAPLSFSVRALAARVPSRSFNVDLALLEDYWVRRRYHHTISAPLIYAVREALAIVEEEGLDARWARHQRNHLALAAGLDALGLSLLPPSSERLWTLNAVRVPDGVDEAAVRRRLLDDFGIEIGAGLGPLAG
;
A
#
# COMPACT_ATOMS: atom_id res chain seq x y z
N MET A 1 -0.59 -1.39 14.70
CA MET A 1 0.70 -1.07 14.08
C MET A 1 1.70 -2.16 14.46
N MET A 2 2.17 -2.89 13.49
CA MET A 2 3.12 -3.99 13.69
C MET A 2 4.48 -3.50 13.20
N VAL A 3 5.44 -3.39 14.10
CA VAL A 3 6.81 -2.95 13.79
C VAL A 3 7.72 -4.18 13.76
N CYS A 4 8.32 -4.47 12.61
CA CYS A 4 9.33 -5.52 12.49
C CYS A 4 10.70 -4.86 12.37
N CYS A 5 11.57 -5.01 13.40
CA CYS A 5 12.92 -4.46 13.43
C CYS A 5 13.96 -5.57 13.22
N SER A 6 14.77 -5.45 12.18
CA SER A 6 16.03 -6.22 12.05
C SER A 6 17.22 -5.26 12.21
N GLY A 7 18.12 -5.56 13.17
CA GLY A 7 19.15 -4.64 13.66
C GLY A 7 20.45 -4.55 12.85
N VAL A 8 21.18 -3.49 13.03
CA VAL A 8 22.61 -3.18 13.24
C VAL A 8 23.21 -2.00 12.43
N ASN A 9 23.86 -1.10 13.18
CA ASN A 9 24.86 -0.04 12.93
C ASN A 9 24.60 1.18 12.03
N ALA A 10 24.83 2.35 12.66
CA ALA A 10 24.45 3.69 12.22
C ALA A 10 25.62 4.52 11.64
N GLY A 11 25.29 5.30 10.61
CA GLY A 11 26.04 6.48 10.15
C GLY A 11 25.25 7.77 10.38
N PRO A 12 25.79 8.99 10.12
CA PRO A 12 25.15 10.26 10.45
C PRO A 12 23.85 10.53 9.67
N PRO A 13 22.90 11.32 10.22
CA PRO A 13 21.59 11.55 9.63
C PRO A 13 21.66 12.31 8.30
N ARG A 14 20.88 11.87 7.32
CA ARG A 14 20.77 12.44 5.98
C ARG A 14 19.35 12.93 5.69
N PRO A 15 19.15 13.93 4.83
CA PRO A 15 17.84 14.51 4.57
C PRO A 15 16.85 13.50 3.97
N VAL A 16 15.62 13.55 4.46
CA VAL A 16 14.48 12.76 3.96
C VAL A 16 13.87 13.52 2.79
N ALA A 17 13.93 12.96 1.60
CA ALA A 17 13.13 13.44 0.48
C ALA A 17 11.79 12.71 0.49
N VAL A 18 10.71 13.45 0.80
CA VAL A 18 9.34 12.96 0.64
C VAL A 18 8.90 13.31 -0.77
N PHE A 19 8.79 12.33 -1.63
CA PHE A 19 8.17 12.49 -2.93
C PHE A 19 6.67 12.28 -2.79
N ALA A 20 5.91 13.37 -2.70
CA ALA A 20 4.48 13.37 -2.94
C ALA A 20 4.26 13.45 -4.47
N GLY A 21 4.24 12.30 -5.11
CA GLY A 21 3.95 12.13 -6.52
C GLY A 21 3.37 10.73 -6.72
N GLU A 22 2.54 10.55 -7.74
CA GLU A 22 1.98 9.26 -8.11
C GLU A 22 3.12 8.23 -8.26
N PHE A 23 3.39 7.51 -7.19
CA PHE A 23 4.37 6.43 -7.21
C PHE A 23 3.70 5.18 -7.75
N THR A 24 3.80 5.02 -9.03
CA THR A 24 3.64 3.71 -9.65
C THR A 24 4.77 2.82 -9.13
N ILE A 25 4.41 1.69 -8.51
CA ILE A 25 5.38 0.65 -8.15
C ILE A 25 5.94 0.10 -9.46
N ARG A 26 6.96 0.76 -10.02
CA ARG A 26 7.76 0.15 -11.08
C ARG A 26 8.53 -0.99 -10.42
N SER A 27 8.43 -2.17 -10.99
CA SER A 27 9.29 -3.28 -10.64
C SER A 27 10.73 -2.76 -10.45
N PRO A 28 11.42 -3.09 -9.34
CA PRO A 28 12.75 -2.55 -9.04
C PRO A 28 13.87 -3.05 -9.96
N THR A 29 13.54 -3.80 -10.97
CA THR A 29 14.42 -4.02 -12.14
C THR A 29 14.76 -2.71 -12.84
N ASN A 30 14.08 -1.59 -12.49
CA ASN A 30 14.42 -0.30 -13.04
C ASN A 30 15.66 0.27 -12.33
N CYS A 31 16.81 0.04 -12.97
CA CYS A 31 18.15 0.52 -12.57
C CYS A 31 18.17 2.00 -12.19
N THR A 32 17.22 2.79 -12.71
CA THR A 32 17.09 4.24 -12.50
C THR A 32 16.69 4.62 -11.07
N ALA A 33 15.72 3.93 -10.47
CA ALA A 33 15.28 4.25 -9.09
C ALA A 33 16.38 3.88 -8.07
N ARG A 34 17.08 2.76 -8.30
CA ARG A 34 18.21 2.35 -7.46
C ARG A 34 19.42 3.29 -7.63
N ALA A 35 19.71 3.70 -8.87
CA ALA A 35 20.79 4.64 -9.16
C ALA A 35 20.50 6.03 -8.56
N LEU A 36 19.25 6.54 -8.66
CA LEU A 36 18.85 7.80 -8.05
C LEU A 36 18.98 7.75 -6.51
N ARG A 37 18.53 6.66 -5.90
CA ARG A 37 18.63 6.44 -4.46
C ARG A 37 20.09 6.48 -3.97
N LEU A 38 20.98 5.81 -4.69
CA LEU A 38 22.40 5.77 -4.34
C LEU A 38 23.08 7.13 -4.55
N ALA A 39 22.74 7.82 -5.64
CA ALA A 39 23.33 9.13 -5.97
C ALA A 39 22.83 10.26 -5.04
N MET A 40 21.56 10.22 -4.60
CA MET A 40 20.96 11.28 -3.76
C MET A 40 21.03 10.97 -2.26
N ALA A 41 21.50 9.80 -1.84
CA ALA A 41 21.46 9.34 -0.46
C ALA A 41 20.05 9.44 0.19
N ALA A 42 19.00 9.43 -0.61
CA ALA A 42 17.62 9.56 -0.20
C ALA A 42 17.06 8.25 0.37
N LEU A 43 16.09 8.35 1.28
CA LEU A 43 15.29 7.20 1.74
C LEU A 43 14.19 6.91 0.73
N THR A 44 13.95 5.61 0.49
CA THR A 44 12.81 5.13 -0.32
C THR A 44 11.62 4.89 0.59
N VAL A 45 10.53 5.63 0.35
CA VAL A 45 9.24 5.47 1.07
C VAL A 45 8.21 4.92 0.09
N VAL A 46 7.58 3.80 0.43
CA VAL A 46 6.60 3.12 -0.42
C VAL A 46 5.24 3.09 0.26
N ASP A 47 4.24 3.59 -0.45
CA ASP A 47 2.84 3.39 -0.14
C ASP A 47 2.38 2.04 -0.71
N ALA A 48 2.07 1.10 0.18
CA ALA A 48 1.54 -0.21 -0.16
C ALA A 48 0.08 -0.39 0.29
N VAL A 49 -0.65 0.72 0.46
CA VAL A 49 -2.03 0.71 0.98
C VAL A 49 -2.92 -0.23 0.18
N THR A 50 -2.85 -0.21 -1.14
CA THR A 50 -3.69 -1.05 -2.00
C THR A 50 -3.00 -2.32 -2.51
N SER A 51 -1.69 -2.45 -2.36
CA SER A 51 -0.93 -3.60 -2.91
C SER A 51 -0.58 -4.68 -1.88
N LEU A 52 -0.45 -4.32 -0.58
CA LEU A 52 -0.10 -5.28 0.46
C LEU A 52 -1.12 -6.42 0.53
N GLY A 53 -0.65 -7.66 0.42
CA GLY A 53 -1.45 -8.87 0.43
C GLY A 53 -2.03 -9.27 -0.93
N GLY A 54 -2.15 -8.36 -1.90
CA GLY A 54 -2.71 -8.65 -3.22
C GLY A 54 -1.68 -8.68 -4.37
N MET A 55 -0.46 -8.20 -4.11
CA MET A 55 0.66 -8.22 -5.04
C MET A 55 1.97 -8.52 -4.31
N PRO A 56 3.00 -9.03 -5.01
CA PRO A 56 4.33 -9.17 -4.43
C PRO A 56 4.85 -7.85 -3.87
N LEU A 57 5.30 -7.86 -2.61
CA LEU A 57 5.90 -6.73 -1.92
C LEU A 57 7.13 -7.21 -1.16
N LYS A 58 8.29 -7.12 -1.80
CA LYS A 58 9.56 -7.68 -1.31
C LYS A 58 10.43 -6.58 -0.72
N THR A 59 10.06 -6.05 0.44
CA THR A 59 10.68 -4.86 1.03
C THR A 59 12.19 -4.99 1.24
N LEU A 60 12.67 -6.18 1.62
CA LEU A 60 14.10 -6.45 1.83
C LEU A 60 14.84 -6.57 0.50
N GLU A 61 14.33 -7.38 -0.45
CA GLU A 61 14.94 -7.58 -1.76
C GLU A 61 15.01 -6.27 -2.56
N TRP A 62 13.97 -5.45 -2.42
CA TRP A 62 13.87 -4.16 -3.09
C TRP A 62 14.52 -3.02 -2.30
N GLU A 63 15.15 -3.33 -1.17
CA GLU A 63 15.83 -2.37 -0.32
C GLU A 63 14.96 -1.13 0.03
N ILE A 64 13.67 -1.34 0.29
CA ILE A 64 12.72 -0.29 0.68
C ILE A 64 13.05 0.16 2.10
N ASP A 65 13.17 1.47 2.29
CA ASP A 65 13.54 2.02 3.61
C ASP A 65 12.34 2.16 4.53
N VAL A 66 11.21 2.61 3.99
CA VAL A 66 9.95 2.72 4.73
C VAL A 66 8.84 2.19 3.84
N CYS A 67 8.04 1.30 4.39
CA CYS A 67 6.83 0.83 3.73
C CYS A 67 5.66 0.92 4.70
N TYR A 68 4.55 1.48 4.26
CA TYR A 68 3.32 1.54 5.04
C TYR A 68 2.13 1.01 4.25
N SER A 69 1.13 0.55 5.00
CA SER A 69 -0.13 0.07 4.43
C SER A 69 -1.27 0.30 5.42
N CYS A 70 -2.42 -0.30 5.16
CA CYS A 70 -3.57 -0.27 6.05
C CYS A 70 -4.22 -1.66 6.15
N SER A 71 -5.03 -1.85 7.19
CA SER A 71 -5.71 -3.13 7.44
C SER A 71 -6.91 -3.38 6.53
N GLN A 72 -7.59 -2.33 6.04
CA GLN A 72 -8.89 -2.42 5.37
C GLN A 72 -8.83 -2.59 3.83
N LYS A 73 -7.67 -2.79 3.24
CA LYS A 73 -7.50 -3.04 1.80
C LYS A 73 -7.17 -4.51 1.54
N GLY A 74 -6.05 -4.81 0.93
CA GLY A 74 -5.67 -6.17 0.54
C GLY A 74 -5.61 -7.20 1.69
N LEU A 75 -5.47 -6.77 2.93
CA LEU A 75 -5.55 -7.69 4.09
C LEU A 75 -6.98 -8.08 4.44
N GLY A 76 -8.00 -7.26 4.12
CA GLY A 76 -9.40 -7.57 4.36
C GLY A 76 -9.86 -7.45 5.81
N ALA A 77 -9.14 -6.75 6.68
CA ALA A 77 -9.52 -6.46 8.05
C ALA A 77 -10.28 -5.12 8.16
N PRO A 78 -10.97 -4.83 9.27
CA PRO A 78 -11.54 -3.50 9.52
C PRO A 78 -10.46 -2.40 9.53
N SER A 79 -10.86 -1.18 9.18
CA SER A 79 -9.97 -0.01 9.23
C SER A 79 -9.55 0.34 10.66
N GLY A 80 -8.37 0.95 10.81
CA GLY A 80 -7.88 1.46 12.09
C GLY A 80 -6.48 1.01 12.48
N LEU A 81 -5.88 0.08 11.73
CA LEU A 81 -4.50 -0.34 11.93
C LEU A 81 -3.69 -0.12 10.65
N ALA A 82 -2.42 0.24 10.83
CA ALA A 82 -1.49 0.50 9.75
C ALA A 82 -0.24 -0.38 9.90
N PRO A 83 -0.07 -1.42 9.09
CA PRO A 83 1.20 -2.14 8.97
C PRO A 83 2.29 -1.18 8.50
N LEU A 84 3.46 -1.27 9.15
CA LEU A 84 4.56 -0.34 8.91
C LEU A 84 5.88 -1.07 9.06
N SER A 85 6.81 -0.87 8.14
CA SER A 85 8.17 -1.40 8.22
C SER A 85 9.22 -0.32 7.97
N PHE A 86 10.37 -0.47 8.62
CA PHE A 86 11.51 0.43 8.48
C PHE A 86 12.78 -0.36 8.26
N SER A 87 13.64 0.11 7.35
CA SER A 87 15.02 -0.33 7.28
C SER A 87 15.82 0.24 8.45
N VAL A 88 16.96 -0.39 8.76
CA VAL A 88 17.93 0.14 9.75
C VAL A 88 18.37 1.56 9.38
N ARG A 89 18.55 1.81 8.09
CA ARG A 89 18.94 3.12 7.57
C ARG A 89 17.86 4.18 7.85
N ALA A 90 16.58 3.84 7.68
CA ALA A 90 15.47 4.73 7.99
C ALA A 90 15.37 5.01 9.50
N LEU A 91 15.53 3.98 10.33
CA LEU A 91 15.53 4.14 11.79
C LEU A 91 16.66 5.04 12.27
N ALA A 92 17.86 4.93 11.67
CA ALA A 92 19.01 5.79 12.00
C ALA A 92 18.81 7.24 11.56
N ALA A 93 18.00 7.50 10.53
CA ALA A 93 17.73 8.84 10.01
C ALA A 93 16.50 9.51 10.65
N ARG A 94 15.84 8.87 11.62
CA ARG A 94 14.67 9.45 12.29
C ARG A 94 15.01 10.71 13.05
N VAL A 95 14.08 11.67 13.04
CA VAL A 95 14.14 12.91 13.80
C VAL A 95 13.09 12.89 14.92
N PRO A 96 13.26 13.69 16.00
CA PRO A 96 12.24 13.80 17.04
C PRO A 96 10.88 14.18 16.46
N SER A 97 9.84 13.44 16.84
CA SER A 97 8.47 13.73 16.43
C SER A 97 7.89 14.90 17.25
N ARG A 98 7.01 15.68 16.61
CA ARG A 98 6.19 16.68 17.29
C ARG A 98 4.81 16.15 17.69
N SER A 99 4.50 14.91 17.35
CA SER A 99 3.21 14.26 17.62
C SER A 99 3.41 13.07 18.54
N PHE A 100 2.73 13.08 19.70
CA PHE A 100 2.73 11.96 20.62
C PHE A 100 2.21 10.67 19.96
N ASN A 101 1.11 10.75 19.24
CA ASN A 101 0.43 9.55 18.71
C ASN A 101 1.20 8.81 17.61
N VAL A 102 2.05 9.52 16.86
CA VAL A 102 2.84 8.97 15.74
C VAL A 102 4.34 9.09 15.98
N ASP A 103 4.77 9.25 17.22
CA ASP A 103 6.17 9.19 17.59
C ASP A 103 6.67 7.75 17.55
N LEU A 104 7.52 7.46 16.59
CA LEU A 104 8.05 6.11 16.39
C LEU A 104 8.85 5.59 17.60
N ALA A 105 9.53 6.47 18.34
CA ALA A 105 10.28 6.06 19.51
C ALA A 105 9.36 5.62 20.66
N LEU A 106 8.27 6.35 20.87
CA LEU A 106 7.25 5.99 21.86
C LEU A 106 6.50 4.72 21.47
N LEU A 107 6.22 4.55 20.19
CA LEU A 107 5.58 3.35 19.67
C LEU A 107 6.51 2.13 19.75
N GLU A 108 7.81 2.30 19.51
CA GLU A 108 8.81 1.25 19.72
C GLU A 108 8.89 0.84 21.21
N ASP A 109 8.89 1.80 22.12
CA ASP A 109 8.83 1.54 23.57
C ASP A 109 7.58 0.74 23.95
N TYR A 110 6.44 1.08 23.36
CA TYR A 110 5.17 0.38 23.62
C TYR A 110 5.21 -1.08 23.13
N TRP A 111 5.65 -1.31 21.90
CA TRP A 111 5.62 -2.66 21.31
C TRP A 111 6.77 -3.55 21.77
N VAL A 112 7.97 -3.00 21.93
CA VAL A 112 9.17 -3.77 22.24
C VAL A 112 9.42 -3.81 23.74
N ARG A 113 9.38 -2.66 24.41
CA ARG A 113 9.73 -2.53 25.84
C ARG A 113 8.53 -2.61 26.77
N ARG A 114 7.31 -2.80 26.24
CA ARG A 114 6.06 -2.93 26.99
C ARG A 114 5.73 -1.70 27.86
N ARG A 115 6.20 -0.51 27.47
CA ARG A 115 5.85 0.74 28.13
C ARG A 115 4.52 1.24 27.58
N TYR A 116 3.56 1.56 28.47
CA TYR A 116 2.26 2.04 28.04
C TYR A 116 2.37 3.35 27.26
N HIS A 117 1.68 3.42 26.14
CA HIS A 117 1.58 4.60 25.29
C HIS A 117 0.11 5.01 25.10
N HIS A 118 -0.73 4.10 24.65
CA HIS A 118 -2.15 4.35 24.40
C HIS A 118 -2.96 3.06 24.56
N THR A 119 -4.29 3.22 24.74
CA THR A 119 -5.19 2.06 24.76
C THR A 119 -5.40 1.57 23.34
N ILE A 120 -4.85 0.39 23.04
CA ILE A 120 -5.03 -0.26 21.76
C ILE A 120 -6.42 -0.87 21.65
N SER A 121 -7.00 -0.87 20.45
CA SER A 121 -8.24 -1.59 20.17
C SER A 121 -7.97 -3.08 20.03
N ALA A 122 -8.22 -3.85 21.10
CA ALA A 122 -8.07 -5.29 21.08
C ALA A 122 -8.93 -5.98 19.98
N PRO A 123 -10.20 -5.59 19.73
CA PRO A 123 -10.97 -6.14 18.63
C PRO A 123 -10.32 -5.98 17.25
N LEU A 124 -9.67 -4.83 16.98
CA LEU A 124 -8.95 -4.62 15.72
C LEU A 124 -7.72 -5.52 15.59
N ILE A 125 -7.02 -5.78 16.70
CA ILE A 125 -5.88 -6.71 16.70
C ILE A 125 -6.34 -8.13 16.39
N TYR A 126 -7.44 -8.58 16.99
CA TYR A 126 -8.01 -9.89 16.71
C TYR A 126 -8.48 -10.00 15.25
N ALA A 127 -9.13 -8.96 14.73
CA ALA A 127 -9.57 -8.93 13.34
C ALA A 127 -8.38 -8.99 12.35
N VAL A 128 -7.30 -8.25 12.61
CA VAL A 128 -6.08 -8.31 11.77
C VAL A 128 -5.41 -9.68 11.91
N ARG A 129 -5.35 -10.27 13.11
CA ARG A 129 -4.83 -11.61 13.30
C ARG A 129 -5.58 -12.63 12.45
N GLU A 130 -6.92 -12.57 12.45
CA GLU A 130 -7.75 -13.45 11.63
C GLU A 130 -7.53 -13.23 10.14
N ALA A 131 -7.50 -11.97 9.70
CA ALA A 131 -7.20 -11.64 8.30
C ALA A 131 -5.83 -12.18 7.86
N LEU A 132 -4.82 -12.11 8.72
CA LEU A 132 -3.50 -12.69 8.43
C LEU A 132 -3.53 -14.21 8.40
N ALA A 133 -4.31 -14.85 9.25
CA ALA A 133 -4.50 -16.32 9.23
C ALA A 133 -5.14 -16.78 7.89
N ILE A 134 -6.14 -16.04 7.39
CA ILE A 134 -6.76 -16.30 6.08
C ILE A 134 -5.73 -16.13 4.95
N VAL A 135 -4.87 -15.10 5.02
CA VAL A 135 -3.80 -14.90 4.02
C VAL A 135 -2.79 -16.04 4.07
N GLU A 136 -2.43 -16.51 5.26
CA GLU A 136 -1.52 -17.64 5.46
C GLU A 136 -2.11 -18.95 4.94
N GLU A 137 -3.38 -19.21 5.21
CA GLU A 137 -4.12 -20.39 4.75
C GLU A 137 -4.23 -20.44 3.22
N GLU A 138 -4.58 -19.29 2.58
CA GLU A 138 -4.61 -19.19 1.11
C GLU A 138 -3.20 -19.33 0.50
N GLY A 139 -2.18 -18.84 1.19
CA GLY A 139 -0.82 -18.70 0.70
C GLY A 139 -0.64 -17.48 -0.22
N LEU A 140 0.47 -16.74 -0.02
CA LEU A 140 0.72 -15.48 -0.75
C LEU A 140 0.77 -15.67 -2.27
N ASP A 141 1.44 -16.71 -2.77
CA ASP A 141 1.57 -16.94 -4.21
C ASP A 141 0.22 -17.24 -4.87
N ALA A 142 -0.62 -18.06 -4.21
CA ALA A 142 -1.97 -18.37 -4.70
C ALA A 142 -2.85 -17.12 -4.69
N ARG A 143 -2.75 -16.32 -3.64
CA ARG A 143 -3.48 -15.05 -3.49
C ARG A 143 -3.08 -14.04 -4.56
N TRP A 144 -1.79 -13.85 -4.81
CA TRP A 144 -1.30 -12.98 -5.88
C TRP A 144 -1.74 -13.45 -7.26
N ALA A 145 -1.63 -14.74 -7.54
CA ALA A 145 -2.11 -15.32 -8.79
C ALA A 145 -3.62 -15.11 -8.99
N ARG A 146 -4.43 -15.22 -7.94
CA ARG A 146 -5.86 -14.94 -7.97
C ARG A 146 -6.14 -13.47 -8.29
N HIS A 147 -5.48 -12.52 -7.62
CA HIS A 147 -5.63 -11.10 -7.90
C HIS A 147 -5.20 -10.73 -9.32
N GLN A 148 -4.07 -11.27 -9.78
CA GLN A 148 -3.57 -11.06 -11.13
C GLN A 148 -4.57 -11.57 -12.17
N ARG A 149 -5.06 -12.79 -12.03
CA ARG A 149 -6.05 -13.38 -12.94
C ARG A 149 -7.33 -12.54 -13.01
N ASN A 150 -7.83 -12.09 -11.88
CA ASN A 150 -9.04 -11.27 -11.81
C ASN A 150 -8.82 -9.90 -12.49
N HIS A 151 -7.67 -9.28 -12.24
CA HIS A 151 -7.27 -8.03 -12.91
C HIS A 151 -7.20 -8.18 -14.43
N LEU A 152 -6.53 -9.23 -14.91
CA LEU A 152 -6.38 -9.49 -16.34
C LEU A 152 -7.73 -9.77 -17.01
N ALA A 153 -8.63 -10.52 -16.36
CA ALA A 153 -9.96 -10.77 -16.85
C ALA A 153 -10.78 -9.48 -16.96
N LEU A 154 -10.75 -8.62 -15.92
CA LEU A 154 -11.41 -7.33 -15.95
C LEU A 154 -10.84 -6.43 -17.06
N ALA A 155 -9.51 -6.34 -17.17
CA ALA A 155 -8.85 -5.53 -18.19
C ALA A 155 -9.23 -5.97 -19.61
N ALA A 156 -9.26 -7.28 -19.88
CA ALA A 156 -9.67 -7.83 -21.16
C ALA A 156 -11.17 -7.54 -21.48
N GLY A 157 -12.05 -7.65 -20.48
CA GLY A 157 -13.45 -7.31 -20.63
C GLY A 157 -13.67 -5.83 -20.94
N LEU A 158 -12.96 -4.94 -20.26
CA LEU A 158 -13.02 -3.50 -20.50
C LEU A 158 -12.49 -3.15 -21.91
N ASP A 159 -11.39 -3.75 -22.33
CA ASP A 159 -10.81 -3.55 -23.67
C ASP A 159 -11.81 -3.99 -24.77
N ALA A 160 -12.46 -5.14 -24.59
CA ALA A 160 -13.49 -5.62 -25.51
C ALA A 160 -14.71 -4.70 -25.62
N LEU A 161 -14.96 -3.89 -24.59
CA LEU A 161 -16.00 -2.85 -24.58
C LEU A 161 -15.50 -1.49 -25.11
N GLY A 162 -14.24 -1.39 -25.54
CA GLY A 162 -13.63 -0.13 -25.97
C GLY A 162 -13.29 0.82 -24.81
N LEU A 163 -13.28 0.32 -23.55
CA LEU A 163 -12.93 1.08 -22.38
C LEU A 163 -11.46 0.90 -22.05
N SER A 164 -10.83 1.93 -21.48
CA SER A 164 -9.42 1.88 -21.12
C SER A 164 -9.17 2.12 -19.62
N LEU A 165 -8.18 1.43 -19.08
CA LEU A 165 -7.66 1.73 -17.76
C LEU A 165 -6.73 2.95 -17.79
N LEU A 166 -6.77 3.77 -16.74
CA LEU A 166 -6.00 5.00 -16.64
C LEU A 166 -4.49 4.75 -16.70
N PRO A 167 -3.90 3.80 -15.90
CA PRO A 167 -2.47 3.53 -15.98
C PRO A 167 -2.11 2.68 -17.21
N PRO A 168 -0.90 2.87 -17.78
CA PRO A 168 -0.37 1.96 -18.80
C PRO A 168 -0.21 0.54 -18.22
N SER A 169 -0.28 -0.48 -19.06
CA SER A 169 -0.30 -1.89 -18.63
C SER A 169 0.88 -2.29 -17.74
N SER A 170 2.05 -1.70 -17.96
CA SER A 170 3.27 -1.96 -17.18
C SER A 170 3.25 -1.37 -15.76
N GLU A 171 2.27 -0.52 -15.46
CA GLU A 171 2.21 0.25 -14.20
C GLU A 171 0.94 -0.05 -13.39
N ARG A 172 0.13 -1.02 -13.82
CA ARG A 172 -1.15 -1.36 -13.17
C ARG A 172 -0.95 -2.15 -11.90
N LEU A 173 -1.68 -1.77 -10.87
CA LEU A 173 -1.88 -2.62 -9.70
C LEU A 173 -3.00 -3.63 -9.99
N TRP A 174 -2.81 -4.89 -9.55
CA TRP A 174 -3.87 -5.91 -9.72
C TRP A 174 -5.05 -5.69 -8.78
N THR A 175 -4.84 -4.93 -7.72
CA THR A 175 -5.79 -4.68 -6.64
C THR A 175 -6.51 -3.34 -6.74
N LEU A 176 -6.14 -2.49 -7.72
CA LEU A 176 -6.77 -1.19 -7.96
C LEU A 176 -6.87 -0.93 -9.46
N ASN A 177 -8.09 -0.75 -9.93
CA ASN A 177 -8.38 -0.50 -11.34
C ASN A 177 -9.11 0.85 -11.46
N ALA A 178 -8.52 1.78 -12.20
CA ALA A 178 -9.14 3.06 -12.54
C ALA A 178 -9.51 3.04 -14.03
N VAL A 179 -10.79 3.14 -14.33
CA VAL A 179 -11.33 3.11 -15.68
C VAL A 179 -11.56 4.56 -16.14
N ARG A 180 -11.13 4.88 -17.36
CA ARG A 180 -11.45 6.19 -17.97
C ARG A 180 -12.93 6.24 -18.34
N VAL A 181 -13.60 7.29 -17.93
CA VAL A 181 -14.97 7.55 -18.33
C VAL A 181 -14.95 8.10 -19.76
N PRO A 182 -15.71 7.51 -20.72
CA PRO A 182 -15.82 8.05 -22.06
C PRO A 182 -16.51 9.43 -22.07
N ASP A 183 -16.14 10.26 -23.04
CA ASP A 183 -16.74 11.58 -23.21
C ASP A 183 -18.29 11.50 -23.34
N GLY A 184 -18.98 12.37 -22.65
CA GLY A 184 -20.45 12.46 -22.68
C GLY A 184 -21.17 11.41 -21.84
N VAL A 185 -20.45 10.56 -21.08
CA VAL A 185 -21.07 9.58 -20.18
C VAL A 185 -21.23 10.18 -18.78
N ASP A 186 -22.45 10.10 -18.24
CA ASP A 186 -22.73 10.40 -16.84
C ASP A 186 -22.27 9.22 -15.97
N GLU A 187 -21.07 9.36 -15.37
CA GLU A 187 -20.45 8.28 -14.56
C GLU A 187 -21.29 7.94 -13.32
N ALA A 188 -21.97 8.95 -12.72
CA ALA A 188 -22.77 8.73 -11.53
C ALA A 188 -24.03 7.90 -11.86
N ALA A 189 -24.66 8.16 -13.01
CA ALA A 189 -25.78 7.37 -13.49
C ALA A 189 -25.37 5.93 -13.80
N VAL A 190 -24.21 5.74 -14.43
CA VAL A 190 -23.64 4.39 -14.70
C VAL A 190 -23.37 3.63 -13.40
N ARG A 191 -22.73 4.25 -12.43
CA ARG A 191 -22.44 3.61 -11.13
C ARG A 191 -23.72 3.21 -10.40
N ARG A 192 -24.71 4.10 -10.38
CA ARG A 192 -26.02 3.80 -9.78
C ARG A 192 -26.67 2.60 -10.45
N ARG A 193 -26.70 2.58 -11.78
CA ARG A 193 -27.28 1.48 -12.54
C ARG A 193 -26.55 0.16 -12.33
N LEU A 194 -25.21 0.18 -12.23
CA LEU A 194 -24.43 -1.01 -11.90
C LEU A 194 -24.79 -1.56 -10.52
N LEU A 195 -24.99 -0.69 -9.55
CA LEU A 195 -25.42 -1.09 -8.22
C LEU A 195 -26.85 -1.64 -8.23
N ASP A 196 -27.80 -0.91 -8.82
CA ASP A 196 -29.23 -1.24 -8.76
C ASP A 196 -29.58 -2.48 -9.59
N ASP A 197 -29.01 -2.62 -10.80
CA ASP A 197 -29.36 -3.69 -11.73
C ASP A 197 -28.50 -4.95 -11.54
N PHE A 198 -27.25 -4.80 -11.05
CA PHE A 198 -26.26 -5.89 -11.03
C PHE A 198 -25.63 -6.12 -9.66
N GLY A 199 -25.90 -5.30 -8.65
CA GLY A 199 -25.28 -5.39 -7.34
C GLY A 199 -23.76 -5.10 -7.35
N ILE A 200 -23.28 -4.35 -8.35
CA ILE A 200 -21.86 -4.02 -8.52
C ILE A 200 -21.63 -2.58 -8.05
N GLU A 201 -20.88 -2.43 -6.97
CA GLU A 201 -20.48 -1.11 -6.47
C GLU A 201 -19.11 -0.71 -7.02
N ILE A 202 -19.05 0.49 -7.61
CA ILE A 202 -17.80 1.10 -8.10
C ILE A 202 -17.64 2.47 -7.44
N GLY A 203 -16.44 2.76 -6.93
CA GLY A 203 -16.11 4.07 -6.36
C GLY A 203 -16.01 5.15 -7.44
N ALA A 204 -16.38 6.38 -7.09
CA ALA A 204 -16.10 7.56 -7.91
C ALA A 204 -14.59 7.84 -7.97
N GLY A 205 -14.17 8.62 -8.95
CA GLY A 205 -12.83 9.20 -8.95
C GLY A 205 -12.60 10.10 -7.73
N LEU A 206 -11.34 10.24 -7.30
CA LEU A 206 -10.98 11.03 -6.13
C LEU A 206 -9.98 12.13 -6.52
N GLY A 207 -10.04 13.26 -5.81
CA GLY A 207 -9.14 14.39 -6.03
C GLY A 207 -9.17 14.90 -7.47
N PRO A 208 -8.04 14.95 -8.20
CA PRO A 208 -8.00 15.41 -9.59
C PRO A 208 -8.79 14.54 -10.58
N LEU A 209 -9.19 13.34 -10.17
CA LEU A 209 -9.98 12.40 -10.96
C LEU A 209 -11.47 12.42 -10.58
N ALA A 210 -11.88 13.32 -9.69
CA ALA A 210 -13.27 13.48 -9.29
C ALA A 210 -14.04 14.24 -10.37
N GLY A 211 -15.18 13.71 -10.79
CA GLY A 211 -16.13 14.35 -11.73
C GLY A 211 -16.08 13.80 -13.08
#